data_fab216e1d4b2c61b0f04102cf8417b2b
#
_entry.id   fab216e1d4b2c61b0f04102cf8417b2b
#
_cell.length_a   1.000
_cell.length_b   1.000
_cell.length_c   1.000
_cell.angle_alpha   90.00
_cell.angle_beta   90.00
_cell.angle_gamma   90.00
#
_symmetry.space_group_name_H-M   'P 1'
#
loop_
_entity.id
_entity.type
_entity.pdbx_description
1 polymer ?
#
loop_
_entity_poly.entity_id
_entity_poly.type
_entity_poly.pdbx_seq_one_letter_code
_entity_poly.pdbx_strand_id
1 'polypeptide(L)'
;DFCLSRGLGDVYKRQLYARVGIPHCPKCGKEIKRQTVDQICDEIMKLEKGTRLQLLAPVVRGRKGEHIKVLESARKSGYVRVVVDGHIYELSEDIKLEKNKKHDIEIMVDRLVVREGIEKRLTDSIENVMRLSDGLLIVDIPGKEQIRFSQSFSCADCGVSIDEIEPRTFSFNNPFGACEVCHGIGYKMEFAEELMIPDPSLSLSLIHISEPTRQAEIS
;
A
#
# COMPACT_ATOMS: atom_id res chain seq x y z
N ASP A 1 -7.45 41.83 -0.40
CA ASP A 1 -6.11 41.27 -0.65
C ASP A 1 -5.70 40.13 0.30
N PHE A 2 -6.29 40.02 1.50
CA PHE A 2 -5.92 39.01 2.47
C PHE A 2 -6.43 37.59 2.11
N CYS A 3 -7.50 37.45 1.34
CA CYS A 3 -8.02 36.16 0.87
C CYS A 3 -7.17 35.55 -0.26
N LEU A 4 -6.61 36.37 -1.15
CA LEU A 4 -5.74 35.94 -2.24
C LEU A 4 -4.40 35.40 -1.73
N SER A 5 -3.83 35.99 -0.68
CA SER A 5 -2.56 35.56 -0.09
C SER A 5 -2.66 34.17 0.58
N ARG A 6 -3.80 33.82 1.19
CA ARG A 6 -4.04 32.49 1.76
C ARG A 6 -4.10 31.41 0.69
N GLY A 7 -4.79 31.66 -0.41
CA GLY A 7 -4.88 30.72 -1.54
C GLY A 7 -3.53 30.44 -2.19
N LEU A 8 -2.71 31.45 -2.39
CA LEU A 8 -1.34 31.31 -2.92
C LEU A 8 -0.45 30.53 -1.95
N GLY A 9 -0.50 30.86 -0.65
CA GLY A 9 0.27 30.14 0.37
C GLY A 9 -0.04 28.64 0.41
N ASP A 10 -1.30 28.28 0.25
CA ASP A 10 -1.72 26.86 0.19
C ASP A 10 -1.22 26.15 -1.07
N VAL A 11 -1.24 26.81 -2.21
CA VAL A 11 -0.70 26.25 -3.46
C VAL A 11 0.80 25.99 -3.34
N TYR A 12 1.56 26.94 -2.79
CA TYR A 12 3.00 26.77 -2.57
C TYR A 12 3.30 25.64 -1.56
N LYS A 13 2.55 25.57 -0.46
CA LYS A 13 2.72 24.47 0.51
C LYS A 13 2.48 23.10 -0.14
N ARG A 14 1.41 22.94 -0.92
CA ARG A 14 1.11 21.69 -1.63
C ARG A 14 2.23 21.32 -2.61
N GLN A 15 2.75 22.30 -3.36
CA GLN A 15 3.90 22.08 -4.24
C GLN A 15 5.16 21.70 -3.46
N LEU A 16 5.42 22.34 -2.32
CA LEU A 16 6.57 22.05 -1.49
C LEU A 16 6.49 20.60 -0.97
N TYR A 17 5.36 20.22 -0.36
CA TYR A 17 5.19 18.85 0.15
C TYR A 17 5.28 17.80 -0.95
N ALA A 18 4.73 18.05 -2.14
CA ALA A 18 4.80 17.13 -3.25
C ALA A 18 6.20 16.97 -3.84
N ARG A 19 7.05 18.02 -3.78
CA ARG A 19 8.38 18.01 -4.41
C ARG A 19 9.52 17.64 -3.46
N VAL A 20 9.42 18.05 -2.20
CA VAL A 20 10.51 17.94 -1.22
C VAL A 20 10.09 17.06 -0.03
N GLY A 21 8.80 16.79 0.13
CA GLY A 21 8.28 15.97 1.21
C GLY A 21 8.79 14.53 1.12
N ILE A 22 9.18 13.97 2.26
CA ILE A 22 9.61 12.57 2.39
C ILE A 22 8.41 11.79 2.93
N PRO A 23 7.82 10.87 2.14
CA PRO A 23 6.68 10.10 2.60
C PRO A 23 7.10 9.04 3.63
N HIS A 24 6.30 8.91 4.67
CA HIS A 24 6.48 7.90 5.70
C HIS A 24 5.27 6.97 5.75
N CYS A 25 5.50 5.72 6.06
CA CYS A 25 4.43 4.73 6.19
C CYS A 25 3.52 5.08 7.38
N PRO A 26 2.19 5.19 7.18
CA PRO A 26 1.27 5.52 8.26
C PRO A 26 1.16 4.42 9.33
N LYS A 27 1.58 3.18 9.03
CA LYS A 27 1.53 2.07 9.98
C LYS A 27 2.82 1.89 10.77
N CYS A 28 3.98 1.93 10.14
CA CYS A 28 5.27 1.64 10.79
C CYS A 28 6.19 2.85 10.91
N GLY A 29 5.82 4.01 10.33
CA GLY A 29 6.62 5.24 10.38
C GLY A 29 7.89 5.23 9.53
N LYS A 30 8.23 4.11 8.86
CA LYS A 30 9.42 4.03 8.02
C LYS A 30 9.29 4.91 6.78
N GLU A 31 10.40 5.48 6.35
CA GLU A 31 10.49 6.26 5.12
C GLU A 31 10.18 5.37 3.91
N ILE A 32 9.35 5.89 3.00
CA ILE A 32 9.01 5.22 1.75
C ILE A 32 9.80 5.89 0.64
N LYS A 33 10.74 5.16 0.04
CA LYS A 33 11.55 5.61 -1.09
C LYS A 33 11.15 4.84 -2.34
N ARG A 34 11.00 5.57 -3.44
CA ARG A 34 10.95 4.97 -4.77
C ARG A 34 12.38 4.70 -5.22
N GLN A 35 12.67 3.44 -5.52
CA GLN A 35 13.99 3.04 -6.00
C GLN A 35 13.91 2.65 -7.48
N THR A 36 14.87 3.10 -8.28
CA THR A 36 15.01 2.63 -9.65
C THR A 36 15.69 1.27 -9.68
N VAL A 37 15.51 0.52 -10.76
CA VAL A 37 16.17 -0.79 -10.94
C VAL A 37 17.68 -0.67 -10.80
N ASP A 38 18.27 0.39 -11.36
CA ASP A 38 19.71 0.65 -11.26
C ASP A 38 20.19 0.86 -9.82
N GLN A 39 19.43 1.65 -9.04
CA GLN A 39 19.72 1.88 -7.63
C GLN A 39 19.65 0.59 -6.81
N ILE A 40 18.65 -0.25 -7.09
CA ILE A 40 18.50 -1.56 -6.43
C ILE A 40 19.68 -2.47 -6.82
N CYS A 41 20.06 -2.49 -8.09
CA CYS A 41 21.23 -3.23 -8.57
C CYS A 41 22.52 -2.80 -7.84
N ASP A 42 22.75 -1.48 -7.76
CA ASP A 42 23.92 -0.91 -7.07
C ASP A 42 23.92 -1.26 -5.56
N GLU A 43 22.78 -1.26 -4.89
CA GLU A 43 22.67 -1.67 -3.49
C GLU A 43 22.99 -3.16 -3.30
N ILE A 44 22.49 -4.02 -4.18
CA ILE A 44 22.78 -5.45 -4.14
C ILE A 44 24.28 -5.71 -4.42
N MET A 45 24.86 -4.97 -5.36
CA MET A 45 26.28 -5.11 -5.69
C MET A 45 27.24 -4.62 -4.59
N LYS A 46 26.77 -3.80 -3.62
CA LYS A 46 27.55 -3.44 -2.42
C LYS A 46 27.69 -4.57 -1.41
N LEU A 47 26.90 -5.64 -1.55
CA LEU A 47 27.04 -6.81 -0.70
C LEU A 47 28.39 -7.50 -0.92
N GLU A 48 28.84 -8.24 0.07
CA GLU A 48 30.12 -8.97 0.02
C GLU A 48 30.19 -9.92 -1.19
N LYS A 49 31.31 -9.90 -1.92
CA LYS A 49 31.53 -10.83 -3.02
C LYS A 49 31.45 -12.28 -2.52
N GLY A 50 30.74 -13.13 -3.27
CA GLY A 50 30.46 -14.51 -2.90
C GLY A 50 29.16 -14.72 -2.12
N THR A 51 28.46 -13.65 -1.74
CA THR A 51 27.15 -13.76 -1.08
C THR A 51 26.16 -14.42 -2.03
N ARG A 52 25.49 -15.48 -1.55
CA ARG A 52 24.38 -16.13 -2.25
C ARG A 52 23.09 -15.37 -1.96
N LEU A 53 22.35 -15.02 -2.97
CA LEU A 53 21.08 -14.32 -2.84
C LEU A 53 19.99 -14.99 -3.67
N GLN A 54 18.76 -14.84 -3.22
CA GLN A 54 17.56 -15.32 -3.89
C GLN A 54 16.65 -14.12 -4.16
N LEU A 55 16.18 -13.99 -5.39
CA LEU A 55 15.27 -12.93 -5.78
C LEU A 55 13.85 -13.47 -5.72
N LEU A 56 13.04 -12.89 -4.87
CA LEU A 56 11.67 -13.31 -4.60
C LEU A 56 10.68 -12.22 -5.03
N ALA A 57 9.64 -12.62 -5.73
CA ALA A 57 8.52 -11.78 -6.13
C ALA A 57 7.32 -12.02 -5.21
N PRO A 58 6.97 -11.10 -4.30
CA PRO A 58 5.80 -11.25 -3.42
C PRO A 58 4.50 -11.01 -4.21
N VAL A 59 3.82 -12.09 -4.59
CA VAL A 59 2.58 -12.04 -5.39
C VAL A 59 1.33 -12.00 -4.51
N VAL A 60 1.37 -12.67 -3.35
CA VAL A 60 0.27 -12.65 -2.39
C VAL A 60 0.83 -12.24 -1.03
N ARG A 61 0.18 -11.28 -0.39
CA ARG A 61 0.59 -10.76 0.93
C ARG A 61 -0.59 -10.73 1.88
N GLY A 62 -0.56 -11.58 2.90
CA GLY A 62 -1.54 -11.63 3.98
C GLY A 62 -2.99 -11.81 3.53
N ARG A 63 -3.24 -12.44 2.39
CA ARG A 63 -4.58 -12.68 1.84
C ARG A 63 -5.06 -14.09 2.17
N LYS A 64 -6.34 -14.21 2.53
CA LYS A 64 -7.00 -15.50 2.71
C LYS A 64 -7.31 -16.14 1.36
N GLY A 65 -7.19 -17.46 1.27
CA GLY A 65 -7.56 -18.21 0.08
C GLY A 65 -6.58 -19.34 -0.24
N GLU A 66 -6.98 -20.23 -1.10
CA GLU A 66 -6.15 -21.36 -1.58
C GLU A 66 -5.15 -20.94 -2.68
N HIS A 67 -5.30 -19.76 -3.27
CA HIS A 67 -4.44 -19.15 -4.28
C HIS A 67 -4.00 -20.06 -5.44
N ILE A 68 -4.81 -21.09 -5.76
CA ILE A 68 -4.52 -22.10 -6.80
C ILE A 68 -4.18 -21.44 -8.14
N LYS A 69 -4.96 -20.43 -8.56
CA LYS A 69 -4.73 -19.72 -9.83
C LYS A 69 -3.37 -19.05 -9.90
N VAL A 70 -2.88 -18.50 -8.80
CA VAL A 70 -1.57 -17.84 -8.72
C VAL A 70 -0.46 -18.88 -8.87
N LEU A 71 -0.57 -20.00 -8.17
CA LEU A 71 0.40 -21.12 -8.27
C LEU A 71 0.42 -21.75 -9.66
N GLU A 72 -0.76 -21.97 -10.28
CA GLU A 72 -0.86 -22.45 -11.66
C GLU A 72 -0.27 -21.46 -12.66
N SER A 73 -0.52 -20.17 -12.51
CA SER A 73 0.05 -19.12 -13.36
C SER A 73 1.57 -19.12 -13.28
N ALA A 74 2.12 -19.20 -12.07
CA ALA A 74 3.56 -19.29 -11.83
C ALA A 74 4.15 -20.55 -12.48
N ARG A 75 3.48 -21.71 -12.36
CA ARG A 75 3.88 -22.96 -13.02
C ARG A 75 3.89 -22.85 -14.54
N LYS A 76 2.84 -22.25 -15.12
CA LYS A 76 2.74 -22.01 -16.58
C LYS A 76 3.81 -21.06 -17.09
N SER A 77 4.22 -20.10 -16.29
CA SER A 77 5.30 -19.16 -16.60
C SER A 77 6.70 -19.76 -16.45
N GLY A 78 6.82 -21.06 -16.08
CA GLY A 78 8.08 -21.77 -16.03
C GLY A 78 8.88 -21.61 -14.72
N TYR A 79 8.30 -21.01 -13.68
CA TYR A 79 8.93 -20.96 -12.37
C TYR A 79 8.89 -22.34 -11.71
N VAL A 80 9.96 -22.66 -10.97
CA VAL A 80 10.12 -23.99 -10.36
C VAL A 80 9.81 -23.97 -8.87
N ARG A 81 10.09 -22.87 -8.18
CA ARG A 81 10.00 -22.77 -6.73
C ARG A 81 9.21 -21.56 -6.27
N VAL A 82 8.55 -21.76 -5.14
CA VAL A 82 7.76 -20.74 -4.46
C VAL A 82 8.04 -20.82 -2.96
N VAL A 83 8.04 -19.69 -2.30
CA VAL A 83 8.06 -19.60 -0.85
C VAL A 83 6.64 -19.32 -0.39
N VAL A 84 6.11 -20.13 0.49
CA VAL A 84 4.79 -19.95 1.09
C VAL A 84 4.94 -19.93 2.60
N ASP A 85 4.52 -18.85 3.22
CA ASP A 85 4.61 -18.64 4.67
C ASP A 85 6.03 -18.90 5.22
N GLY A 86 7.08 -18.54 4.46
CA GLY A 86 8.48 -18.73 4.79
C GLY A 86 9.05 -20.12 4.48
N HIS A 87 8.26 -21.05 3.94
CA HIS A 87 8.70 -22.38 3.55
C HIS A 87 8.83 -22.50 2.03
N ILE A 88 9.91 -23.12 1.57
CA ILE A 88 10.18 -23.33 0.12
C ILE A 88 9.44 -24.58 -0.33
N TYR A 89 8.64 -24.45 -1.38
CA TYR A 89 7.95 -25.55 -2.07
C TYR A 89 8.35 -25.60 -3.53
N GLU A 90 8.30 -26.78 -4.12
CA GLU A 90 8.41 -26.93 -5.58
C GLU A 90 7.03 -26.83 -6.21
N LEU A 91 6.91 -26.01 -7.27
CA LEU A 91 5.65 -25.86 -8.00
C LEU A 91 5.20 -27.14 -8.74
N SER A 92 6.07 -28.17 -8.83
CA SER A 92 5.73 -29.52 -9.31
C SER A 92 4.82 -30.27 -8.33
N GLU A 93 4.92 -29.95 -7.04
CA GLU A 93 4.14 -30.57 -5.97
C GLU A 93 2.73 -29.97 -5.89
N ASP A 94 1.81 -30.73 -5.29
CA ASP A 94 0.44 -30.27 -5.05
C ASP A 94 0.38 -29.48 -3.71
N ILE A 95 0.52 -28.17 -3.82
CA ILE A 95 0.54 -27.28 -2.66
C ILE A 95 -0.89 -26.97 -2.23
N LYS A 96 -1.31 -27.56 -1.11
CA LYS A 96 -2.64 -27.34 -0.53
C LYS A 96 -2.57 -26.27 0.55
N LEU A 97 -3.26 -25.14 0.32
CA LEU A 97 -3.34 -24.03 1.25
C LEU A 97 -4.72 -23.98 1.91
N GLU A 98 -4.76 -23.53 3.16
CA GLU A 98 -6.00 -23.39 3.92
C GLU A 98 -6.79 -22.15 3.48
N LYS A 99 -8.02 -22.33 3.01
CA LYS A 99 -8.88 -21.25 2.51
C LYS A 99 -9.12 -20.11 3.52
N ASN A 100 -9.16 -20.41 4.80
CA ASN A 100 -9.51 -19.46 5.86
C ASN A 100 -8.29 -18.79 6.51
N LYS A 101 -7.08 -19.24 6.18
CA LYS A 101 -5.82 -18.70 6.70
C LYS A 101 -5.27 -17.64 5.76
N LYS A 102 -4.56 -16.67 6.33
CA LYS A 102 -3.80 -15.69 5.54
C LYS A 102 -2.50 -16.33 5.11
N HIS A 103 -2.17 -16.19 3.84
CA HIS A 103 -0.94 -16.71 3.27
C HIS A 103 -0.13 -15.60 2.63
N ASP A 104 1.19 -15.75 2.69
CA ASP A 104 2.17 -14.97 1.97
C ASP A 104 2.83 -15.89 0.93
N ILE A 105 2.76 -15.49 -0.34
CA ILE A 105 3.30 -16.29 -1.45
C ILE A 105 4.30 -15.45 -2.22
N GLU A 106 5.53 -15.93 -2.31
CA GLU A 106 6.65 -15.30 -2.99
C GLU A 106 7.20 -16.25 -4.04
N ILE A 107 7.23 -15.82 -5.31
CA ILE A 107 7.78 -16.63 -6.40
C ILE A 107 9.29 -16.43 -6.45
N MET A 108 10.04 -17.52 -6.41
CA MET A 108 11.50 -17.48 -6.57
C MET A 108 11.85 -17.36 -8.05
N VAL A 109 12.34 -16.19 -8.45
CA VAL A 109 12.65 -15.88 -9.85
C VAL A 109 14.05 -16.31 -10.21
N ASP A 110 15.06 -15.96 -9.42
CA ASP A 110 16.45 -16.33 -9.69
C ASP A 110 17.25 -16.54 -8.40
N ARG A 111 18.37 -17.25 -8.53
CA ARG A 111 19.39 -17.44 -7.50
C ARG A 111 20.73 -17.00 -8.05
N LEU A 112 21.33 -16.06 -7.39
CA LEU A 112 22.55 -15.42 -7.85
C LEU A 112 23.62 -15.45 -6.77
N VAL A 113 24.87 -15.31 -7.21
CA VAL A 113 26.01 -15.11 -6.31
C VAL A 113 26.66 -13.80 -6.70
N VAL A 114 26.84 -12.91 -5.73
CA VAL A 114 27.45 -11.60 -5.96
C VAL A 114 28.87 -11.77 -6.46
N ARG A 115 29.13 -11.38 -7.71
CA ARG A 115 30.44 -11.40 -8.37
C ARG A 115 30.50 -10.31 -9.44
N GLU A 116 31.69 -9.96 -9.88
CA GLU A 116 31.86 -9.03 -11.00
C GLU A 116 31.28 -9.58 -12.30
N GLY A 117 30.63 -8.73 -13.09
CA GLY A 117 30.06 -9.09 -14.39
C GLY A 117 28.68 -9.74 -14.34
N ILE A 118 28.00 -9.70 -13.17
CA ILE A 118 26.62 -10.25 -13.02
C ILE A 118 25.55 -9.17 -13.21
N GLU A 119 25.97 -7.90 -13.35
CA GLU A 119 25.07 -6.73 -13.34
C GLU A 119 23.92 -6.89 -14.34
N LYS A 120 24.24 -7.26 -15.58
CA LYS A 120 23.22 -7.43 -16.63
C LYS A 120 22.17 -8.49 -16.27
N ARG A 121 22.63 -9.66 -15.79
CA ARG A 121 21.71 -10.73 -15.39
C ARG A 121 20.90 -10.34 -14.16
N LEU A 122 21.53 -9.62 -13.21
CA LEU A 122 20.85 -9.12 -12.02
C LEU A 122 19.77 -8.13 -12.41
N THR A 123 20.04 -7.16 -13.30
CA THR A 123 19.08 -6.19 -13.81
C THR A 123 17.89 -6.88 -14.49
N ASP A 124 18.14 -7.83 -15.43
CA ASP A 124 17.12 -8.59 -16.11
C ASP A 124 16.23 -9.37 -15.11
N SER A 125 16.85 -9.95 -14.07
CA SER A 125 16.09 -10.69 -13.05
C SER A 125 15.28 -9.77 -12.15
N ILE A 126 15.81 -8.59 -11.76
CA ILE A 126 15.08 -7.57 -10.99
C ILE A 126 13.87 -7.08 -11.78
N GLU A 127 14.02 -6.76 -13.08
CA GLU A 127 12.89 -6.32 -13.92
C GLU A 127 11.79 -7.39 -13.99
N ASN A 128 12.17 -8.67 -14.11
CA ASN A 128 11.20 -9.77 -14.11
C ASN A 128 10.46 -9.88 -12.78
N VAL A 129 11.16 -9.74 -11.65
CA VAL A 129 10.54 -9.72 -10.31
C VAL A 129 9.57 -8.56 -10.19
N MET A 130 9.99 -7.33 -10.55
CA MET A 130 9.17 -6.12 -10.46
C MET A 130 7.89 -6.22 -11.29
N ARG A 131 7.96 -6.85 -12.45
CA ARG A 131 6.78 -7.10 -13.32
C ARG A 131 5.78 -8.06 -12.69
N LEU A 132 6.25 -9.07 -11.95
CA LEU A 132 5.41 -10.08 -11.31
C LEU A 132 4.74 -9.60 -10.03
N SER A 133 5.39 -8.68 -9.32
CA SER A 133 5.03 -8.29 -7.95
C SER A 133 4.55 -6.84 -7.83
N ASP A 134 4.16 -6.22 -8.96
CA ASP A 134 3.73 -4.82 -8.99
C ASP A 134 4.77 -3.85 -8.39
N GLY A 135 6.04 -4.07 -8.73
CA GLY A 135 7.14 -3.18 -8.34
C GLY A 135 7.76 -3.48 -6.97
N LEU A 136 7.60 -4.68 -6.45
CA LEU A 136 8.21 -5.11 -5.18
C LEU A 136 9.25 -6.20 -5.42
N LEU A 137 10.35 -6.15 -4.68
CA LEU A 137 11.40 -7.16 -4.68
C LEU A 137 11.79 -7.51 -3.25
N ILE A 138 11.93 -8.79 -2.99
CA ILE A 138 12.54 -9.30 -1.77
C ILE A 138 13.83 -10.01 -2.16
N VAL A 139 14.92 -9.58 -1.55
CA VAL A 139 16.22 -10.24 -1.66
C VAL A 139 16.44 -11.04 -0.39
N ASP A 140 16.41 -12.34 -0.51
CA ASP A 140 16.64 -13.27 0.58
C ASP A 140 18.11 -13.72 0.56
N ILE A 141 18.79 -13.53 1.68
CA ILE A 141 20.18 -13.93 1.87
C ILE A 141 20.20 -14.99 2.95
N PRO A 142 20.56 -16.24 2.63
CA PRO A 142 20.58 -17.31 3.62
C PRO A 142 21.41 -16.94 4.85
N GLY A 143 20.78 -16.93 6.03
CA GLY A 143 21.44 -16.59 7.29
C GLY A 143 21.53 -15.09 7.63
N LYS A 144 20.96 -14.22 6.83
CA LYS A 144 20.79 -12.78 7.10
C LYS A 144 19.33 -12.38 6.98
N GLU A 145 19.00 -11.15 7.41
CA GLU A 145 17.65 -10.60 7.23
C GLU A 145 17.34 -10.34 5.75
N GLN A 146 16.06 -10.50 5.38
CA GLN A 146 15.60 -10.19 4.05
C GLN A 146 15.63 -8.68 3.78
N ILE A 147 16.14 -8.28 2.62
CA ILE A 147 16.14 -6.90 2.17
C ILE A 147 14.96 -6.73 1.21
N ARG A 148 14.16 -5.69 1.44
CA ARG A 148 12.97 -5.41 0.64
C ARG A 148 13.13 -4.10 -0.09
N PHE A 149 12.83 -4.12 -1.38
CA PHE A 149 12.92 -2.98 -2.28
C PHE A 149 11.56 -2.70 -2.90
N SER A 150 11.29 -1.44 -3.22
CA SER A 150 10.07 -1.04 -3.90
C SER A 150 10.35 -0.02 -5.00
N GLN A 151 9.81 -0.27 -6.19
CA GLN A 151 9.84 0.68 -7.30
C GLN A 151 8.68 1.68 -7.24
N SER A 152 7.61 1.35 -6.54
CA SER A 152 6.47 2.23 -6.28
C SER A 152 6.58 2.84 -4.88
N PHE A 153 5.79 3.89 -4.61
CA PHE A 153 5.66 4.44 -3.25
C PHE A 153 4.90 3.47 -2.34
N SER A 154 5.47 2.31 -2.07
CA SER A 154 4.87 1.32 -1.18
C SER A 154 5.84 0.95 -0.05
N CYS A 155 5.28 0.77 1.14
CA CYS A 155 6.05 0.26 2.27
C CYS A 155 6.35 -1.22 2.04
N ALA A 156 7.62 -1.57 1.96
CA ALA A 156 8.06 -2.94 1.73
C ALA A 156 7.63 -3.90 2.87
N ASP A 157 7.55 -3.40 4.11
CA ASP A 157 7.19 -4.21 5.28
C ASP A 157 5.67 -4.34 5.48
N CYS A 158 4.96 -3.21 5.44
CA CYS A 158 3.52 -3.17 5.75
C CYS A 158 2.63 -3.39 4.53
N GLY A 159 3.17 -3.33 3.31
CA GLY A 159 2.42 -3.44 2.07
C GLY A 159 1.45 -2.28 1.80
N VAL A 160 1.55 -1.19 2.55
CA VAL A 160 0.77 0.02 2.29
C VAL A 160 1.33 0.69 1.05
N SER A 161 0.52 0.79 0.01
CA SER A 161 0.84 1.57 -1.19
C SER A 161 0.32 2.99 -0.99
N ILE A 162 1.14 3.96 -1.36
CA ILE A 162 0.77 5.37 -1.45
C ILE A 162 0.71 5.68 -2.94
N ASP A 163 -0.39 6.28 -3.37
CA ASP A 163 -0.52 6.75 -4.74
C ASP A 163 0.56 7.79 -5.06
N GLU A 164 0.75 8.08 -6.34
CA GLU A 164 1.74 9.05 -6.77
C GLU A 164 1.50 10.40 -6.08
N ILE A 165 2.55 10.90 -5.39
CA ILE A 165 2.45 12.11 -4.59
C ILE A 165 2.52 13.32 -5.52
N GLU A 166 1.36 13.89 -5.77
CA GLU A 166 1.19 15.12 -6.56
C GLU A 166 0.63 16.26 -5.68
N PRO A 167 0.75 17.52 -6.11
CA PRO A 167 0.16 18.64 -5.36
C PRO A 167 -1.35 18.50 -5.11
N ARG A 168 -2.08 17.78 -5.98
CA ARG A 168 -3.51 17.50 -5.81
C ARG A 168 -3.83 16.57 -4.64
N THR A 169 -2.90 15.69 -4.27
CA THR A 169 -3.02 14.77 -3.13
C THR A 169 -3.09 15.50 -1.79
N PHE A 170 -2.53 16.73 -1.73
CA PHE A 170 -2.60 17.58 -0.53
C PHE A 170 -3.78 18.57 -0.54
N SER A 171 -4.72 18.40 -1.46
CA SER A 171 -5.89 19.27 -1.57
C SER A 171 -7.12 18.59 -0.99
N PHE A 172 -7.65 19.09 0.13
CA PHE A 172 -8.89 18.57 0.71
C PHE A 172 -10.13 18.80 -0.16
N ASN A 173 -10.04 19.71 -1.13
CA ASN A 173 -11.11 20.01 -2.07
C ASN A 173 -11.02 19.19 -3.38
N ASN A 174 -10.11 18.20 -3.42
CA ASN A 174 -9.93 17.31 -4.55
C ASN A 174 -10.23 15.87 -4.10
N PRO A 175 -10.95 15.04 -4.88
CA PRO A 175 -11.23 13.66 -4.51
C PRO A 175 -10.00 12.82 -4.13
N PHE A 176 -8.83 13.11 -4.72
CA PHE A 176 -7.57 12.42 -4.42
C PHE A 176 -6.94 12.77 -3.07
N GLY A 177 -7.29 13.92 -2.50
CA GLY A 177 -6.75 14.37 -1.21
C GLY A 177 -7.82 14.59 -0.15
N ALA A 178 -9.09 14.42 -0.50
CA ALA A 178 -10.20 14.55 0.43
C ALA A 178 -10.25 13.36 1.41
N CYS A 179 -10.61 13.64 2.64
CA CYS A 179 -10.89 12.60 3.62
C CYS A 179 -12.09 11.75 3.17
N GLU A 180 -11.97 10.43 3.17
CA GLU A 180 -13.05 9.50 2.77
C GLU A 180 -14.29 9.62 3.67
N VAL A 181 -14.14 10.07 4.91
CA VAL A 181 -15.24 10.19 5.88
C VAL A 181 -16.01 11.48 5.72
N CYS A 182 -15.32 12.63 5.54
CA CYS A 182 -15.95 13.94 5.47
C CYS A 182 -15.90 14.58 4.07
N HIS A 183 -15.32 13.90 3.08
CA HIS A 183 -15.18 14.37 1.70
C HIS A 183 -14.60 15.79 1.57
N GLY A 184 -13.70 16.16 2.50
CA GLY A 184 -13.02 17.45 2.52
C GLY A 184 -13.77 18.56 3.28
N ILE A 185 -14.95 18.28 3.85
CA ILE A 185 -15.76 19.27 4.58
C ILE A 185 -15.17 19.57 5.96
N GLY A 186 -14.44 18.61 6.57
CA GLY A 186 -13.80 18.77 7.88
C GLY A 186 -14.68 18.35 9.08
N TYR A 187 -15.95 18.07 8.85
CA TYR A 187 -16.89 17.57 9.85
C TYR A 187 -17.79 16.49 9.24
N LYS A 188 -18.32 15.63 10.07
CA LYS A 188 -19.26 14.59 9.70
C LYS A 188 -20.63 14.99 10.22
N MET A 189 -21.63 14.97 9.35
CA MET A 189 -23.02 15.12 9.77
C MET A 189 -23.56 13.74 10.13
N GLU A 190 -23.94 13.57 11.37
CA GLU A 190 -24.60 12.37 11.86
C GLU A 190 -25.97 12.76 12.42
N PHE A 191 -26.91 11.86 12.28
CA PHE A 191 -28.21 12.03 12.95
C PHE A 191 -27.97 11.86 14.45
N ALA A 192 -28.21 12.91 15.23
CA ALA A 192 -28.19 12.83 16.68
C ALA A 192 -29.54 12.27 17.15
N GLU A 193 -29.50 11.10 17.76
CA GLU A 193 -30.70 10.40 18.26
C GLU A 193 -31.46 11.26 19.26
N GLU A 194 -30.73 11.99 20.11
CA GLU A 194 -31.28 12.94 21.10
C GLU A 194 -32.03 14.13 20.49
N LEU A 195 -31.66 14.55 19.27
CA LEU A 195 -32.35 15.62 18.54
C LEU A 195 -33.57 15.11 17.78
N MET A 196 -33.58 13.84 17.41
CA MET A 196 -34.69 13.21 16.70
C MET A 196 -35.76 12.72 17.68
N ILE A 197 -35.36 12.26 18.85
CA ILE A 197 -36.18 11.70 19.90
C ILE A 197 -35.90 12.44 21.20
N PRO A 198 -36.39 13.67 21.37
CA PRO A 198 -36.14 14.46 22.56
C PRO A 198 -36.69 13.83 23.84
N ASP A 199 -37.75 13.02 23.73
CA ASP A 199 -38.31 12.26 24.84
C ASP A 199 -38.62 10.82 24.42
N PRO A 200 -37.77 9.84 24.79
CA PRO A 200 -37.90 8.45 24.43
C PRO A 200 -39.12 7.76 25.11
N SER A 201 -39.77 8.41 26.06
CA SER A 201 -41.00 7.89 26.70
C SER A 201 -42.27 8.09 25.87
N LEU A 202 -42.19 8.98 24.85
CA LEU A 202 -43.32 9.30 24.00
C LEU A 202 -43.40 8.33 22.80
N SER A 203 -44.62 8.03 22.39
CA SER A 203 -44.84 7.26 21.16
C SER A 203 -44.47 8.10 19.92
N LEU A 204 -44.09 7.43 18.80
CA LEU A 204 -43.76 8.07 17.53
C LEU A 204 -44.77 9.10 17.04
N SER A 205 -46.03 8.92 17.34
CA SER A 205 -47.11 9.86 16.99
C SER A 205 -47.16 11.12 17.86
N LEU A 206 -46.49 11.11 19.04
CA LEU A 206 -46.49 12.23 19.98
C LEU A 206 -45.18 13.04 19.95
N ILE A 207 -44.09 12.45 19.49
CA ILE A 207 -42.78 13.11 19.43
C ILE A 207 -42.81 14.38 18.55
N HIS A 208 -43.67 14.43 17.51
CA HIS A 208 -43.73 15.54 16.58
C HIS A 208 -44.87 16.55 16.87
N ILE A 209 -45.62 16.39 17.96
CA ILE A 209 -46.75 17.28 18.29
C ILE A 209 -46.30 18.58 18.97
N SER A 210 -45.06 18.71 19.43
CA SER A 210 -44.61 19.90 20.18
C SER A 210 -44.24 21.11 19.31
N GLU A 211 -44.43 21.11 17.99
CA GLU A 211 -43.94 22.17 17.13
C GLU A 211 -44.87 22.88 16.14
N PRO A 212 -46.15 23.08 16.34
CA PRO A 212 -46.85 23.94 15.41
C PRO A 212 -46.94 25.42 15.78
N THR A 213 -46.42 25.86 16.94
CA THR A 213 -46.76 27.19 17.45
C THR A 213 -45.71 28.27 17.32
N ARG A 214 -44.52 27.99 16.86
CA ARG A 214 -43.47 29.01 16.69
C ARG A 214 -43.44 29.72 15.34
N GLN A 215 -44.25 29.33 14.37
CA GLN A 215 -44.29 29.95 13.05
C GLN A 215 -45.33 31.06 12.90
N ALA A 216 -46.09 31.35 13.94
CA ALA A 216 -47.18 32.34 13.92
C ALA A 216 -46.80 33.75 14.44
N GLU A 217 -45.53 33.99 14.82
CA GLU A 217 -45.09 35.28 15.37
C GLU A 217 -44.15 36.07 14.45
N ILE A 218 -44.27 35.91 13.14
CA ILE A 218 -43.60 36.83 12.19
C ILE A 218 -44.70 37.41 11.28
N SER A 219 -45.33 38.46 11.75
CA SER A 219 -46.08 39.44 10.94
C SER A 219 -45.77 40.83 11.43
#